data_8e9b8564beabc2c24b32bd53a8feb245
#
_entry.id   8e9b8564beabc2c24b32bd53a8feb245
#
_cell.length_a   1.000
_cell.length_b   1.000
_cell.length_c   1.000
_cell.angle_alpha   90.00
_cell.angle_beta   90.00
_cell.angle_gamma   90.00
#
_symmetry.space_group_name_H-M   'P 1'
#
loop_
_entity.id
_entity.type
_entity.pdbx_description
1 polymer ?
#
loop_
_entity_poly.entity_id
_entity_poly.type
_entity_poly.pdbx_seq_one_letter_code
_entity_poly.pdbx_strand_id
1 'polypeptide(L)'
;MKKFITSCLFIVLLACMTVMPAKAELEISYTYTEYPLERAGISLHLDCVCVEGAEPDRSILLIHGVTYSSHEFDVDYEDYSLVRFLARSGYAVWRLDIAGFGQSEEVEDGFLPDSDYAAEDIHAAVERICEASGQDKIDVLGWSWGTVTAGRCAAKYPEHIRKLVLYAPILCGIGEYEVTEPFHHNTWEHAADDFQRKEDGTFDYEIADPVVIEMLCSSSWHYDRESSPNGGRRDLCVAESQTLIDLEKITVPTLVICGSQDPYLNYDRVFAVLDCLPEGSALEVIDGASHVAYLEKPYYRDFQERLLRFLDGNMIERIQRRGVLLVGTAGDYKPMSFLDPETRTYWGFDTELAEDLARALGVEIQYVPTSWPTLMEDTLAGKFDMAICGITVTDARKEQALMSEGYLENGKTVLCRAEDAGKYTSLEAINRPEVRVMENPGGLNEKFARANLPDATLIIHGVNEEIPGLVASGEADVMITEIMEAGYYVGQDSRLAAPLIGAPFTRGQLGVLMPKGAEDLLAFVNEFLTMERETGRLDELAEKYIFVNQTEETVLPDAA
;
A
#
# COMPACT_ATOMS: atom_id res chain seq x y z
N MET A 1 11.65 -45.03 67.31
CA MET A 1 11.45 -43.58 67.14
C MET A 1 11.35 -43.26 65.66
N LYS A 2 10.13 -43.25 65.16
CA LYS A 2 9.86 -42.92 63.74
C LYS A 2 9.30 -41.51 63.70
N LYS A 3 9.96 -40.61 62.95
CA LYS A 3 9.47 -39.28 62.66
C LYS A 3 8.59 -39.33 61.43
N PHE A 4 7.33 -38.93 61.59
CA PHE A 4 6.40 -38.65 60.51
C PHE A 4 6.81 -37.34 59.83
N ILE A 5 6.97 -37.36 58.50
CA ILE A 5 7.09 -36.19 57.67
C ILE A 5 5.78 -36.08 56.88
N THR A 6 5.00 -35.08 57.18
CA THR A 6 3.78 -34.72 56.47
C THR A 6 4.16 -33.91 55.23
N SER A 7 3.91 -34.46 54.05
CA SER A 7 4.16 -33.79 52.79
C SER A 7 2.89 -33.03 52.38
N CYS A 8 2.95 -31.70 52.41
CA CYS A 8 1.90 -30.85 51.82
C CYS A 8 2.06 -30.82 50.29
N LEU A 9 1.09 -31.42 49.62
CA LEU A 9 0.97 -31.35 48.16
C LEU A 9 0.30 -30.01 47.81
N PHE A 10 1.10 -29.05 47.30
CA PHE A 10 0.56 -27.84 46.65
C PHE A 10 0.16 -28.22 45.22
N ILE A 11 -1.13 -28.30 44.95
CA ILE A 11 -1.67 -28.40 43.61
C ILE A 11 -1.65 -26.99 43.03
N VAL A 12 -0.68 -26.70 42.16
CA VAL A 12 -0.68 -25.50 41.33
C VAL A 12 -1.62 -25.79 40.15
N LEU A 13 -2.81 -25.22 40.18
CA LEU A 13 -3.67 -25.13 39.02
C LEU A 13 -3.01 -24.14 38.03
N LEU A 14 -2.33 -24.69 37.03
CA LEU A 14 -1.90 -23.96 35.86
C LEU A 14 -3.15 -23.71 35.01
N ALA A 15 -3.74 -22.54 35.13
CA ALA A 15 -4.72 -22.07 34.15
C ALA A 15 -3.98 -21.94 32.82
N CYS A 16 -4.16 -22.89 31.92
CA CYS A 16 -3.85 -22.71 30.50
C CYS A 16 -4.78 -21.62 29.96
N MET A 17 -4.31 -20.37 29.98
CA MET A 17 -4.81 -19.38 29.05
C MET A 17 -4.42 -19.89 27.66
N THR A 18 -5.35 -20.48 26.95
CA THR A 18 -5.23 -20.63 25.50
C THR A 18 -5.23 -19.22 24.92
N VAL A 19 -4.04 -18.69 24.68
CA VAL A 19 -3.87 -17.57 23.77
C VAL A 19 -4.42 -18.08 22.44
N MET A 20 -5.61 -17.60 22.05
CA MET A 20 -6.07 -17.81 20.70
C MET A 20 -4.97 -17.22 19.79
N PRO A 21 -4.51 -17.97 18.77
CA PRO A 21 -3.56 -17.39 17.84
C PRO A 21 -4.23 -16.14 17.27
N ALA A 22 -3.51 -15.03 17.31
CA ALA A 22 -3.84 -13.84 16.52
C ALA A 22 -4.20 -14.33 15.11
N LYS A 23 -5.28 -13.80 14.53
CA LYS A 23 -5.64 -14.07 13.13
C LYS A 23 -4.34 -14.00 12.34
N ALA A 24 -3.90 -15.12 11.76
CA ALA A 24 -2.80 -15.11 10.83
C ALA A 24 -3.22 -14.15 9.71
N GLU A 25 -2.56 -13.02 9.59
CA GLU A 25 -2.54 -12.27 8.35
C GLU A 25 -2.18 -13.30 7.27
N LEU A 26 -2.93 -13.34 6.18
CA LEU A 26 -2.56 -14.14 5.03
C LEU A 26 -1.25 -13.50 4.51
N GLU A 27 -0.14 -14.03 4.99
CA GLU A 27 1.19 -13.64 4.53
C GLU A 27 1.25 -13.95 3.03
N ILE A 28 1.41 -12.93 2.20
CA ILE A 28 1.51 -13.12 0.75
C ILE A 28 2.84 -13.80 0.49
N SER A 29 2.77 -15.03 -0.03
CA SER A 29 3.96 -15.81 -0.42
C SER A 29 4.36 -15.47 -1.84
N TYR A 30 5.66 -15.49 -2.12
CA TYR A 30 6.24 -15.22 -3.43
C TYR A 30 7.03 -16.43 -3.92
N THR A 31 6.96 -16.68 -5.22
CA THR A 31 7.80 -17.66 -5.91
C THR A 31 8.93 -16.94 -6.63
N TYR A 32 10.16 -17.44 -6.48
CA TYR A 32 11.35 -17.00 -7.19
C TYR A 32 11.78 -18.12 -8.14
N THR A 33 11.77 -17.85 -9.44
CA THR A 33 12.08 -18.85 -10.46
C THR A 33 13.21 -18.37 -11.36
N GLU A 34 14.32 -19.11 -11.40
CA GLU A 34 15.45 -18.81 -12.27
C GLU A 34 15.20 -19.29 -13.70
N TYR A 35 15.66 -18.52 -14.67
CA TYR A 35 15.56 -18.84 -16.09
C TYR A 35 16.95 -18.82 -16.72
N PRO A 36 17.38 -19.93 -17.33
CA PRO A 36 18.67 -19.96 -18.02
C PRO A 36 18.75 -18.92 -19.12
N LEU A 37 19.80 -18.11 -19.10
CA LEU A 37 20.12 -17.13 -20.13
C LEU A 37 21.62 -17.13 -20.37
N GLU A 38 22.05 -17.31 -21.63
CA GLU A 38 23.44 -17.24 -22.05
C GLU A 38 23.57 -16.26 -23.21
N ARG A 39 24.52 -15.33 -23.13
CA ARG A 39 24.83 -14.41 -24.22
C ARG A 39 26.34 -14.24 -24.38
N ALA A 40 26.83 -14.37 -25.61
CA ALA A 40 28.24 -14.27 -26.00
C ALA A 40 29.18 -15.21 -25.19
N GLY A 41 28.66 -16.36 -24.73
CA GLY A 41 29.39 -17.34 -23.93
C GLY A 41 29.48 -17.00 -22.45
N ILE A 42 28.70 -16.02 -21.96
CA ILE A 42 28.57 -15.64 -20.54
C ILE A 42 27.17 -16.04 -20.06
N SER A 43 27.12 -16.72 -18.92
CA SER A 43 25.86 -17.05 -18.25
C SER A 43 25.35 -15.84 -17.46
N LEU A 44 24.13 -15.42 -17.75
CA LEU A 44 23.47 -14.29 -17.08
C LEU A 44 22.43 -14.79 -16.09
N HIS A 45 22.39 -14.17 -14.91
CA HIS A 45 21.33 -14.40 -13.93
C HIS A 45 20.06 -13.65 -14.36
N LEU A 46 19.00 -14.42 -14.60
CA LEU A 46 17.66 -13.93 -14.88
C LEU A 46 16.67 -14.69 -14.01
N ASP A 47 15.97 -14.02 -13.13
CA ASP A 47 14.90 -14.63 -12.34
C ASP A 47 13.56 -13.89 -12.48
N CYS A 48 12.49 -14.58 -12.09
CA CYS A 48 11.12 -14.07 -12.10
C CYS A 48 10.50 -14.23 -10.72
N VAL A 49 9.90 -13.16 -10.20
CA VAL A 49 9.18 -13.13 -8.93
C VAL A 49 7.70 -12.91 -9.19
N CYS A 50 6.86 -13.80 -8.66
CA CYS A 50 5.41 -13.73 -8.73
C CYS A 50 4.78 -13.97 -7.35
N VAL A 51 3.56 -13.50 -7.13
CA VAL A 51 2.75 -13.96 -6.01
C VAL A 51 2.43 -15.45 -6.22
N GLU A 52 2.58 -16.27 -5.17
CA GLU A 52 2.34 -17.71 -5.26
C GLU A 52 0.92 -18.02 -5.74
N GLY A 53 0.84 -18.83 -6.80
CA GLY A 53 -0.44 -19.22 -7.41
C GLY A 53 -1.08 -18.15 -8.31
N ALA A 54 -0.46 -16.99 -8.53
CA ALA A 54 -0.91 -16.01 -9.51
C ALA A 54 -0.49 -16.41 -10.94
N GLU A 55 -1.29 -16.01 -11.92
CA GLU A 55 -0.98 -16.12 -13.36
C GLU A 55 -0.92 -14.70 -13.96
N PRO A 56 0.21 -13.97 -13.82
CA PRO A 56 0.32 -12.60 -14.30
C PRO A 56 0.21 -12.54 -15.84
N ASP A 57 -0.60 -11.60 -16.32
CA ASP A 57 -0.75 -11.32 -17.76
C ASP A 57 0.25 -10.28 -18.29
N ARG A 58 1.08 -9.72 -17.41
CA ARG A 58 2.11 -8.73 -17.72
C ARG A 58 3.44 -9.06 -17.06
N SER A 59 4.50 -8.74 -17.80
CA SER A 59 5.88 -8.85 -17.33
C SER A 59 6.55 -7.49 -17.30
N ILE A 60 7.39 -7.26 -16.29
CA ILE A 60 8.29 -6.12 -16.20
C ILE A 60 9.70 -6.60 -15.89
N LEU A 61 10.69 -6.08 -16.62
CA LEU A 61 12.11 -6.35 -16.43
C LEU A 61 12.76 -5.17 -15.71
N LEU A 62 13.42 -5.43 -14.58
CA LEU A 62 14.14 -4.44 -13.78
C LEU A 62 15.65 -4.51 -14.09
N ILE A 63 16.25 -3.34 -14.38
CA ILE A 63 17.67 -3.19 -14.73
C ILE A 63 18.35 -2.28 -13.72
N HIS A 64 19.36 -2.81 -13.07
CA HIS A 64 20.11 -2.21 -11.97
C HIS A 64 21.03 -1.06 -12.36
N GLY A 65 21.53 -0.34 -11.35
CA GLY A 65 22.50 0.74 -11.47
C GLY A 65 23.92 0.26 -11.78
N VAL A 66 24.91 1.17 -11.67
CA VAL A 66 26.30 0.90 -12.09
C VAL A 66 27.16 0.23 -11.02
N THR A 67 26.64 0.04 -9.80
CA THR A 67 27.43 -0.44 -8.66
C THR A 67 27.01 -1.81 -8.19
N TYR A 68 25.71 -2.05 -8.08
CA TYR A 68 25.14 -3.26 -7.52
C TYR A 68 24.17 -3.90 -8.51
N SER A 69 23.83 -5.16 -8.26
CA SER A 69 22.96 -6.00 -9.09
C SER A 69 21.48 -5.77 -8.80
N SER A 70 20.63 -6.50 -9.50
CA SER A 70 19.18 -6.39 -9.47
C SER A 70 18.54 -6.65 -8.08
N HIS A 71 19.29 -7.20 -7.14
CA HIS A 71 18.82 -7.42 -5.76
C HIS A 71 18.54 -6.13 -4.98
N GLU A 72 19.06 -4.99 -5.43
CA GLU A 72 18.76 -3.68 -4.84
C GLU A 72 17.28 -3.31 -4.90
N PHE A 73 16.50 -3.88 -5.83
CA PHE A 73 15.07 -3.64 -5.94
C PHE A 73 14.19 -4.44 -4.94
N ASP A 74 14.78 -5.41 -4.21
CA ASP A 74 14.03 -6.30 -3.30
C ASP A 74 14.46 -6.12 -1.84
N VAL A 75 14.25 -4.94 -1.28
CA VAL A 75 14.44 -4.66 0.15
C VAL A 75 13.25 -5.20 0.92
N ASP A 76 13.41 -6.39 1.53
CA ASP A 76 12.36 -7.14 2.24
C ASP A 76 12.04 -6.56 3.61
N TYR A 77 11.51 -5.34 3.63
CA TYR A 77 11.08 -4.65 4.84
C TYR A 77 9.84 -3.82 4.54
N GLU A 78 8.76 -4.03 5.30
CA GLU A 78 7.47 -3.37 5.07
C GLU A 78 7.06 -3.43 3.58
N ASP A 79 6.73 -2.29 2.98
CA ASP A 79 6.29 -2.17 1.58
C ASP A 79 7.37 -1.56 0.66
N TYR A 80 8.65 -1.54 1.09
CA TYR A 80 9.73 -0.92 0.32
C TYR A 80 10.17 -1.72 -0.91
N SER A 81 10.01 -3.06 -0.90
CA SER A 81 10.42 -3.88 -2.04
C SER A 81 9.63 -3.51 -3.31
N LEU A 82 10.30 -2.92 -4.29
CA LEU A 82 9.72 -2.62 -5.60
C LEU A 82 9.31 -3.91 -6.33
N VAL A 83 10.08 -4.98 -6.16
CA VAL A 83 9.79 -6.31 -6.73
C VAL A 83 8.46 -6.84 -6.20
N ARG A 84 8.28 -6.88 -4.89
CA ARG A 84 7.06 -7.41 -4.24
C ARG A 84 5.87 -6.51 -4.48
N PHE A 85 6.08 -5.18 -4.52
CA PHE A 85 5.04 -4.24 -4.86
C PHE A 85 4.48 -4.48 -6.27
N LEU A 86 5.34 -4.61 -7.28
CA LEU A 86 4.93 -4.90 -8.65
C LEU A 86 4.28 -6.29 -8.78
N ALA A 87 4.82 -7.30 -8.08
CA ALA A 87 4.23 -8.64 -8.06
C ALA A 87 2.80 -8.63 -7.48
N ARG A 88 2.58 -7.92 -6.35
CA ARG A 88 1.23 -7.74 -5.78
C ARG A 88 0.29 -6.94 -6.70
N SER A 89 0.87 -6.09 -7.55
CA SER A 89 0.12 -5.33 -8.56
C SER A 89 -0.20 -6.14 -9.82
N GLY A 90 0.11 -7.45 -9.83
CA GLY A 90 -0.26 -8.38 -10.91
C GLY A 90 0.81 -8.56 -11.99
N TYR A 91 2.06 -8.19 -11.73
CA TYR A 91 3.17 -8.40 -12.64
C TYR A 91 3.93 -9.70 -12.35
N ALA A 92 4.41 -10.36 -13.42
CA ALA A 92 5.61 -11.19 -13.35
C ALA A 92 6.82 -10.23 -13.37
N VAL A 93 7.55 -10.15 -12.25
CA VAL A 93 8.66 -9.21 -12.09
C VAL A 93 9.97 -9.92 -12.36
N TRP A 94 10.64 -9.54 -13.43
CA TRP A 94 11.89 -10.13 -13.87
C TRP A 94 13.07 -9.26 -13.44
N ARG A 95 14.15 -9.90 -12.99
CA ARG A 95 15.39 -9.23 -12.61
C ARG A 95 16.54 -9.81 -13.42
N LEU A 96 17.33 -8.91 -14.01
CA LEU A 96 18.55 -9.26 -14.76
C LEU A 96 19.77 -8.71 -14.03
N ASP A 97 20.72 -9.57 -13.74
CA ASP A 97 22.08 -9.13 -13.42
C ASP A 97 22.87 -9.08 -14.74
N ILE A 98 23.37 -7.89 -15.10
CA ILE A 98 24.23 -7.70 -16.28
C ILE A 98 25.53 -8.48 -16.10
N ALA A 99 26.17 -8.90 -17.17
CA ALA A 99 27.42 -9.66 -17.16
C ALA A 99 28.45 -9.06 -16.18
N GLY A 100 28.98 -9.90 -15.29
CA GLY A 100 29.94 -9.51 -14.25
C GLY A 100 29.35 -8.89 -12.99
N PHE A 101 28.02 -8.72 -12.89
CA PHE A 101 27.33 -8.25 -11.69
C PHE A 101 26.57 -9.39 -11.01
N GLY A 102 26.40 -9.27 -9.69
CA GLY A 102 25.55 -10.14 -8.88
C GLY A 102 25.83 -11.63 -9.05
N GLN A 103 24.80 -12.35 -9.52
CA GLN A 103 24.86 -13.80 -9.75
C GLN A 103 25.17 -14.17 -11.21
N SER A 104 25.34 -13.18 -12.09
CA SER A 104 25.86 -13.43 -13.44
C SER A 104 27.32 -13.84 -13.39
N GLU A 105 27.77 -14.57 -14.42
CA GLU A 105 29.15 -15.02 -14.56
C GLU A 105 30.13 -13.83 -14.52
N GLU A 106 31.21 -13.98 -13.75
CA GLU A 106 32.28 -12.99 -13.65
C GLU A 106 32.95 -12.77 -15.02
N VAL A 107 33.36 -11.54 -15.30
CA VAL A 107 34.08 -11.17 -16.51
C VAL A 107 35.58 -10.97 -16.19
N GLU A 108 36.46 -11.41 -17.10
CA GLU A 108 37.90 -11.19 -16.95
C GLU A 108 38.29 -9.71 -17.13
N ASP A 109 37.62 -9.01 -18.05
CA ASP A 109 37.80 -7.58 -18.29
C ASP A 109 36.60 -6.80 -17.80
N GLY A 110 36.74 -6.06 -16.69
CA GLY A 110 35.70 -5.22 -16.12
C GLY A 110 35.29 -4.03 -16.99
N PHE A 111 35.97 -3.77 -18.10
CA PHE A 111 35.53 -2.80 -19.10
C PHE A 111 34.65 -3.40 -20.18
N LEU A 112 34.52 -4.75 -20.26
CA LEU A 112 33.67 -5.42 -21.25
C LEU A 112 32.19 -5.06 -21.09
N PRO A 113 31.57 -5.13 -19.91
CA PRO A 113 30.18 -4.72 -19.74
C PRO A 113 30.06 -3.20 -19.73
N ASP A 114 30.27 -2.57 -20.87
CA ASP A 114 29.92 -1.18 -21.12
C ASP A 114 28.41 -1.04 -21.43
N SER A 115 27.95 0.20 -21.63
CA SER A 115 26.51 0.45 -21.81
C SER A 115 25.94 -0.16 -23.08
N ASP A 116 26.72 -0.33 -24.15
CA ASP A 116 26.25 -0.99 -25.37
C ASP A 116 26.21 -2.50 -25.19
N TYR A 117 27.22 -3.10 -24.52
CA TYR A 117 27.23 -4.51 -24.17
C TYR A 117 26.05 -4.88 -23.27
N ALA A 118 25.80 -4.09 -22.25
CA ALA A 118 24.68 -4.27 -21.33
C ALA A 118 23.31 -4.13 -22.03
N ALA A 119 23.19 -3.24 -23.02
CA ALA A 119 21.96 -3.13 -23.82
C ALA A 119 21.67 -4.42 -24.61
N GLU A 120 22.71 -5.16 -25.07
CA GLU A 120 22.53 -6.48 -25.69
C GLU A 120 22.14 -7.56 -24.66
N ASP A 121 22.65 -7.51 -23.42
CA ASP A 121 22.21 -8.39 -22.34
C ASP A 121 20.72 -8.20 -22.05
N ILE A 122 20.26 -6.94 -22.00
CA ILE A 122 18.84 -6.59 -21.82
C ILE A 122 18.00 -7.11 -22.98
N HIS A 123 18.46 -6.94 -24.22
CA HIS A 123 17.74 -7.45 -25.39
C HIS A 123 17.56 -8.97 -25.32
N ALA A 124 18.62 -9.71 -25.00
CA ALA A 124 18.55 -11.17 -24.83
C ALA A 124 17.59 -11.56 -23.68
N ALA A 125 17.56 -10.81 -22.59
CA ALA A 125 16.62 -11.03 -21.49
C ALA A 125 15.17 -10.76 -21.94
N VAL A 126 14.91 -9.68 -22.68
CA VAL A 126 13.57 -9.35 -23.20
C VAL A 126 13.05 -10.47 -24.12
N GLU A 127 13.88 -10.96 -25.05
CA GLU A 127 13.50 -12.09 -25.92
C GLU A 127 13.19 -13.35 -25.09
N ARG A 128 14.05 -13.66 -24.12
CA ARG A 128 13.88 -14.83 -23.24
C ARG A 128 12.61 -14.76 -22.40
N ILE A 129 12.26 -13.55 -21.89
CA ILE A 129 11.04 -13.32 -21.14
C ILE A 129 9.80 -13.47 -22.02
N CYS A 130 9.80 -12.88 -23.22
CA CYS A 130 8.71 -13.05 -24.18
C CYS A 130 8.48 -14.53 -24.52
N GLU A 131 9.55 -15.29 -24.74
CA GLU A 131 9.46 -16.74 -24.96
C GLU A 131 8.87 -17.48 -23.75
N ALA A 132 9.34 -17.16 -22.54
CA ALA A 132 8.94 -17.86 -21.31
C ALA A 132 7.51 -17.52 -20.88
N SER A 133 7.09 -16.27 -21.03
CA SER A 133 5.77 -15.77 -20.61
C SER A 133 4.70 -15.94 -21.69
N GLY A 134 5.09 -16.12 -22.96
CA GLY A 134 4.17 -16.12 -24.09
C GLY A 134 3.63 -14.73 -24.45
N GLN A 135 4.21 -13.67 -23.91
CA GLN A 135 3.83 -12.28 -24.18
C GLN A 135 4.63 -11.73 -25.37
N ASP A 136 3.98 -11.00 -26.26
CA ASP A 136 4.65 -10.37 -27.42
C ASP A 136 5.54 -9.19 -26.98
N LYS A 137 5.16 -8.52 -25.90
CA LYS A 137 5.85 -7.34 -25.38
C LYS A 137 5.82 -7.31 -23.86
N ILE A 138 6.90 -6.79 -23.27
CA ILE A 138 7.04 -6.58 -21.82
C ILE A 138 7.37 -5.13 -21.51
N ASP A 139 7.26 -4.74 -20.24
CA ASP A 139 7.76 -3.47 -19.76
C ASP A 139 9.21 -3.58 -19.31
N VAL A 140 9.95 -2.49 -19.42
CA VAL A 140 11.35 -2.42 -18.98
C VAL A 140 11.52 -1.19 -18.09
N LEU A 141 12.11 -1.38 -16.90
CA LEU A 141 12.51 -0.30 -16.00
C LEU A 141 14.01 -0.33 -15.80
N GLY A 142 14.68 0.77 -16.11
CA GLY A 142 16.07 0.98 -15.77
C GLY A 142 16.23 2.05 -14.70
N TRP A 143 17.11 1.82 -13.71
CA TRP A 143 17.47 2.78 -12.68
C TRP A 143 18.91 3.26 -12.86
N SER A 144 19.16 4.57 -12.71
CA SER A 144 20.51 5.13 -12.78
C SER A 144 21.22 4.78 -14.10
N TRP A 145 22.37 4.11 -14.08
CA TRP A 145 23.01 3.56 -15.28
C TRP A 145 22.10 2.61 -16.06
N GLY A 146 21.23 1.88 -15.38
CA GLY A 146 20.21 1.05 -16.01
C GLY A 146 19.31 1.85 -16.97
N THR A 147 19.18 3.16 -16.80
CA THR A 147 18.45 4.00 -17.77
C THR A 147 19.19 4.15 -19.09
N VAL A 148 20.53 4.26 -19.04
CA VAL A 148 21.36 4.33 -20.23
C VAL A 148 21.27 3.03 -21.02
N THR A 149 21.42 1.90 -20.35
CA THR A 149 21.42 0.57 -20.96
C THR A 149 20.04 0.19 -21.52
N ALA A 150 18.97 0.38 -20.70
CA ALA A 150 17.59 0.15 -21.14
C ALA A 150 17.16 1.13 -22.24
N GLY A 151 17.56 2.40 -22.17
CA GLY A 151 17.30 3.40 -23.21
C GLY A 151 17.97 3.07 -24.54
N ARG A 152 19.22 2.60 -24.51
CA ARG A 152 19.93 2.13 -25.71
C ARG A 152 19.28 0.86 -26.28
N CYS A 153 18.89 -0.08 -25.43
CA CYS A 153 18.15 -1.27 -25.84
C CYS A 153 16.83 -0.89 -26.52
N ALA A 154 16.01 -0.04 -25.90
CA ALA A 154 14.72 0.39 -26.44
C ALA A 154 14.85 1.19 -27.76
N ALA A 155 15.91 2.01 -27.91
CA ALA A 155 16.19 2.74 -29.13
C ALA A 155 16.60 1.82 -30.29
N LYS A 156 17.19 0.66 -29.99
CA LYS A 156 17.70 -0.31 -30.97
C LYS A 156 16.73 -1.45 -31.26
N TYR A 157 16.01 -1.94 -30.24
CA TYR A 157 15.16 -3.13 -30.24
C TYR A 157 13.78 -2.84 -29.60
N PRO A 158 12.95 -1.93 -30.17
CA PRO A 158 11.68 -1.54 -29.57
C PRO A 158 10.56 -2.57 -29.72
N GLU A 159 10.72 -3.59 -30.57
CA GLU A 159 9.64 -4.50 -31.01
C GLU A 159 9.00 -5.29 -29.88
N HIS A 160 9.75 -5.69 -28.86
CA HIS A 160 9.30 -6.47 -27.72
C HIS A 160 9.14 -5.64 -26.43
N ILE A 161 9.28 -4.32 -26.52
CA ILE A 161 9.07 -3.42 -25.39
C ILE A 161 7.70 -2.75 -25.52
N ARG A 162 6.87 -2.86 -24.47
CA ARG A 162 5.55 -2.22 -24.41
C ARG A 162 5.66 -0.78 -23.90
N LYS A 163 6.31 -0.60 -22.76
CA LYS A 163 6.60 0.67 -22.11
C LYS A 163 8.00 0.64 -21.51
N LEU A 164 8.64 1.80 -21.51
CA LEU A 164 9.96 2.00 -20.91
C LEU A 164 9.82 2.92 -19.70
N VAL A 165 10.53 2.62 -18.62
CA VAL A 165 10.66 3.51 -17.46
C VAL A 165 12.14 3.84 -17.27
N LEU A 166 12.46 5.12 -17.30
CA LEU A 166 13.78 5.67 -17.00
C LEU A 166 13.71 6.33 -15.62
N TYR A 167 14.08 5.58 -14.59
CA TYR A 167 14.08 6.06 -13.21
C TYR A 167 15.44 6.61 -12.82
N ALA A 168 15.47 7.84 -12.28
CA ALA A 168 16.69 8.59 -11.96
C ALA A 168 17.66 8.64 -13.17
N PRO A 169 17.23 9.22 -14.31
CA PRO A 169 17.83 9.01 -15.62
C PRO A 169 19.16 9.74 -15.81
N ILE A 170 20.19 9.01 -16.20
CA ILE A 170 21.49 9.60 -16.59
C ILE A 170 21.48 9.87 -18.10
N LEU A 171 20.97 11.05 -18.50
CA LEU A 171 20.77 11.40 -19.91
C LEU A 171 22.03 11.90 -20.62
N CYS A 172 23.03 12.33 -19.86
CA CYS A 172 24.30 12.86 -20.37
C CYS A 172 25.46 12.50 -19.44
N GLY A 173 26.69 12.77 -19.88
CA GLY A 173 27.89 12.54 -19.05
C GLY A 173 27.79 13.26 -17.69
N ILE A 174 28.37 12.66 -16.66
CA ILE A 174 28.37 13.17 -15.27
C ILE A 174 29.65 13.96 -14.91
N GLY A 175 30.50 14.21 -15.89
CA GLY A 175 31.79 14.91 -15.75
C GLY A 175 32.93 14.08 -16.33
N GLU A 176 33.99 14.75 -16.75
CA GLU A 176 35.17 14.08 -17.34
C GLU A 176 36.07 13.58 -16.24
N TYR A 177 36.07 12.25 -16.00
CA TYR A 177 36.95 11.53 -15.11
C TYR A 177 37.61 10.37 -15.84
N GLU A 178 38.90 10.15 -15.61
CA GLU A 178 39.59 9.00 -16.16
C GLU A 178 39.34 7.75 -15.28
N VAL A 179 38.65 6.75 -15.82
CA VAL A 179 38.45 5.45 -15.18
C VAL A 179 39.52 4.50 -15.70
N THR A 180 40.57 4.29 -14.90
CA THR A 180 41.76 3.51 -15.28
C THR A 180 41.72 2.05 -14.86
N GLU A 181 41.01 1.75 -13.78
CA GLU A 181 40.88 0.39 -13.24
C GLU A 181 39.69 -0.33 -13.88
N PRO A 182 39.83 -1.59 -14.27
CA PRO A 182 38.74 -2.36 -14.88
C PRO A 182 37.60 -2.66 -13.91
N PHE A 183 37.87 -2.69 -12.61
CA PHE A 183 36.89 -2.96 -11.58
C PHE A 183 36.86 -1.84 -10.54
N HIS A 184 35.65 -1.49 -10.12
CA HIS A 184 35.41 -0.60 -8.99
C HIS A 184 35.51 -1.41 -7.69
N HIS A 185 36.12 -0.82 -6.67
CA HIS A 185 36.16 -1.41 -5.34
C HIS A 185 34.94 -0.95 -4.55
N ASN A 186 34.05 -1.88 -4.22
CA ASN A 186 32.86 -1.62 -3.42
C ASN A 186 33.21 -1.68 -1.92
N THR A 187 32.48 -0.92 -1.12
CA THR A 187 32.44 -1.06 0.35
C THR A 187 31.01 -1.30 0.81
N TRP A 188 30.86 -1.81 2.03
CA TRP A 188 29.54 -1.99 2.64
C TRP A 188 28.67 -0.72 2.58
N GLU A 189 29.30 0.44 2.82
CA GLU A 189 28.62 1.72 2.95
C GLU A 189 28.22 2.32 1.61
N HIS A 190 28.81 1.91 0.49
CA HIS A 190 28.52 2.48 -0.84
C HIS A 190 27.05 2.37 -1.23
N ALA A 191 26.34 1.28 -0.84
CA ALA A 191 24.92 1.11 -1.13
C ALA A 191 24.04 2.18 -0.46
N ALA A 192 24.56 2.84 0.58
CA ALA A 192 23.87 3.91 1.29
C ALA A 192 24.25 5.33 0.83
N ASP A 193 25.17 5.46 -0.15
CA ASP A 193 25.67 6.77 -0.56
C ASP A 193 24.58 7.62 -1.26
N ASP A 194 23.60 6.98 -1.86
CA ASP A 194 22.50 7.64 -2.57
C ASP A 194 21.39 8.15 -1.66
N PHE A 195 21.36 7.75 -0.37
CA PHE A 195 20.42 8.30 0.60
C PHE A 195 20.77 9.72 1.02
N GLN A 196 19.74 10.53 1.21
CA GLN A 196 19.91 11.93 1.63
C GLN A 196 20.60 12.04 3.00
N ARG A 197 21.50 13.01 3.07
CA ARG A 197 22.27 13.32 4.27
C ARG A 197 22.05 14.76 4.69
N LYS A 198 22.16 15.02 5.99
CA LYS A 198 22.18 16.36 6.57
C LYS A 198 23.49 17.09 6.23
N GLU A 199 23.53 18.39 6.46
CA GLU A 199 24.75 19.22 6.23
C GLU A 199 25.99 18.71 6.98
N ASP A 200 25.81 18.01 8.10
CA ASP A 200 26.92 17.41 8.88
C ASP A 200 27.39 16.05 8.35
N GLY A 201 26.80 15.56 7.25
CA GLY A 201 27.12 14.29 6.60
C GLY A 201 26.43 13.07 7.20
N THR A 202 25.66 13.22 8.27
CA THR A 202 24.85 12.13 8.82
C THR A 202 23.60 11.87 7.98
N PHE A 203 23.07 10.62 8.00
CA PHE A 203 21.82 10.32 7.33
C PHE A 203 20.67 11.15 7.88
N ASP A 204 19.80 11.62 7.00
CA ASP A 204 18.54 12.21 7.43
C ASP A 204 17.51 11.10 7.71
N TYR A 205 17.43 10.67 8.96
CA TYR A 205 16.52 9.61 9.38
C TYR A 205 15.03 9.99 9.37
N GLU A 206 14.68 11.23 9.05
CA GLU A 206 13.31 11.63 8.71
C GLU A 206 12.92 11.11 7.30
N ILE A 207 13.93 10.95 6.44
CA ILE A 207 13.80 10.53 5.04
C ILE A 207 14.26 9.08 4.85
N ALA A 208 15.45 8.74 5.32
CA ALA A 208 16.06 7.42 5.17
C ALA A 208 15.77 6.52 6.37
N ASP A 209 15.12 5.39 6.17
CA ASP A 209 14.90 4.42 7.24
C ASP A 209 16.18 3.65 7.56
N PRO A 210 16.65 3.62 8.81
CA PRO A 210 17.87 2.90 9.16
C PRO A 210 17.79 1.39 8.91
N VAL A 211 16.60 0.78 8.97
CA VAL A 211 16.41 -0.64 8.65
C VAL A 211 16.52 -0.87 7.15
N VAL A 212 15.93 0.01 6.33
CA VAL A 212 16.03 -0.03 4.87
C VAL A 212 17.49 0.11 4.42
N ILE A 213 18.24 1.07 5.01
CA ILE A 213 19.67 1.24 4.74
C ILE A 213 20.44 -0.05 5.05
N GLU A 214 20.25 -0.62 6.26
CA GLU A 214 20.94 -1.84 6.68
C GLU A 214 20.60 -3.02 5.77
N MET A 215 19.35 -3.19 5.37
CA MET A 215 18.93 -4.28 4.50
C MET A 215 19.47 -4.12 3.08
N LEU A 216 19.47 -2.90 2.53
CA LEU A 216 20.05 -2.62 1.23
C LEU A 216 21.56 -2.91 1.22
N CYS A 217 22.30 -2.40 2.22
CA CYS A 217 23.74 -2.66 2.36
C CYS A 217 24.02 -4.17 2.49
N SER A 218 23.23 -4.88 3.31
CA SER A 218 23.38 -6.33 3.52
C SER A 218 23.15 -7.12 2.25
N SER A 219 22.09 -6.80 1.51
CA SER A 219 21.74 -7.45 0.24
C SER A 219 22.82 -7.20 -0.82
N SER A 220 23.18 -5.94 -1.04
CA SER A 220 24.23 -5.55 -1.99
C SER A 220 25.56 -6.21 -1.69
N TRP A 221 25.98 -6.22 -0.40
CA TRP A 221 27.22 -6.90 0.00
C TRP A 221 27.17 -8.42 -0.17
N HIS A 222 26.00 -9.02 0.01
CA HIS A 222 25.83 -10.46 -0.16
C HIS A 222 26.04 -10.90 -1.61
N TYR A 223 25.47 -10.14 -2.57
CA TYR A 223 25.44 -10.53 -3.98
C TYR A 223 26.65 -9.97 -4.78
N ASP A 224 27.07 -8.73 -4.54
CA ASP A 224 28.09 -8.04 -5.35
C ASP A 224 29.45 -7.93 -4.66
N ARG A 225 29.49 -8.03 -3.32
CA ARG A 225 30.72 -8.05 -2.53
C ARG A 225 31.67 -6.86 -2.82
N GLU A 226 32.96 -7.17 -3.08
CA GLU A 226 34.07 -6.21 -3.04
C GLU A 226 34.31 -5.47 -4.36
N SER A 227 33.72 -5.91 -5.46
CA SER A 227 34.00 -5.28 -6.76
C SER A 227 32.87 -5.39 -7.75
N SER A 228 32.76 -4.40 -8.63
CA SER A 228 31.86 -4.39 -9.78
C SER A 228 32.59 -3.89 -11.04
N PRO A 229 32.17 -4.30 -12.24
CA PRO A 229 32.75 -3.85 -13.49
C PRO A 229 32.69 -2.32 -13.68
N ASN A 230 33.71 -1.76 -14.32
CA ASN A 230 33.83 -0.32 -14.54
C ASN A 230 33.49 0.14 -15.98
N GLY A 231 33.04 -0.76 -16.84
CA GLY A 231 32.67 -0.40 -18.21
C GLY A 231 31.57 0.65 -18.26
N GLY A 232 30.48 0.43 -17.47
CA GLY A 232 29.41 1.43 -17.33
C GLY A 232 29.88 2.76 -16.76
N ARG A 233 30.69 2.75 -15.67
CA ARG A 233 31.24 4.01 -15.11
C ARG A 233 32.07 4.77 -16.10
N ARG A 234 32.91 4.07 -16.88
CA ARG A 234 33.71 4.70 -17.94
C ARG A 234 32.83 5.45 -18.93
N ASP A 235 31.69 4.87 -19.30
CA ASP A 235 30.74 5.50 -20.23
C ASP A 235 30.03 6.71 -19.62
N LEU A 236 29.75 6.71 -18.30
CA LEU A 236 29.16 7.84 -17.59
C LEU A 236 30.15 8.98 -17.38
N CYS A 237 31.46 8.68 -17.18
CA CYS A 237 32.50 9.64 -16.87
C CYS A 237 33.01 10.38 -18.12
N VAL A 238 32.10 11.01 -18.85
CA VAL A 238 32.35 11.82 -20.05
C VAL A 238 31.77 13.22 -19.85
N ALA A 239 32.08 14.13 -20.80
CA ALA A 239 31.59 15.51 -20.72
C ALA A 239 30.06 15.60 -20.57
N GLU A 240 29.57 16.50 -19.74
CA GLU A 240 28.12 16.74 -19.53
C GLU A 240 27.37 17.15 -20.84
N SER A 241 28.12 17.66 -21.84
CA SER A 241 27.57 17.94 -23.17
C SER A 241 27.28 16.68 -23.99
N GLN A 242 27.88 15.54 -23.64
CA GLN A 242 27.74 14.28 -24.37
C GLN A 242 26.43 13.59 -23.96
N THR A 243 25.57 13.34 -24.95
CA THR A 243 24.33 12.57 -24.76
C THR A 243 24.63 11.08 -24.63
N LEU A 244 24.05 10.42 -23.65
CA LEU A 244 24.24 8.99 -23.39
C LEU A 244 23.11 8.13 -23.95
N ILE A 245 21.91 8.69 -24.11
CA ILE A 245 20.72 8.02 -24.63
C ILE A 245 20.18 8.83 -25.80
N ASP A 246 20.01 8.20 -26.97
CA ASP A 246 19.38 8.82 -28.14
C ASP A 246 17.84 8.72 -28.01
N LEU A 247 17.26 9.68 -27.25
CA LEU A 247 15.84 9.69 -26.95
C LEU A 247 14.95 9.77 -28.20
N GLU A 248 15.40 10.43 -29.28
CA GLU A 248 14.64 10.55 -30.53
C GLU A 248 14.45 9.20 -31.23
N LYS A 249 15.26 8.19 -30.91
CA LYS A 249 15.13 6.84 -31.44
C LYS A 249 14.20 5.94 -30.63
N ILE A 250 13.82 6.36 -29.43
CA ILE A 250 12.87 5.62 -28.61
C ILE A 250 11.47 5.80 -29.18
N THR A 251 10.85 4.73 -29.61
CA THR A 251 9.52 4.75 -30.26
C THR A 251 8.41 4.18 -29.37
N VAL A 252 8.75 3.75 -28.16
CA VAL A 252 7.80 3.22 -27.15
C VAL A 252 7.45 4.28 -26.10
N PRO A 253 6.20 4.32 -25.60
CA PRO A 253 5.83 5.23 -24.52
C PRO A 253 6.79 5.09 -23.34
N THR A 254 7.33 6.23 -22.87
CA THR A 254 8.41 6.27 -21.88
C THR A 254 8.04 7.15 -20.70
N LEU A 255 8.13 6.61 -19.49
CA LEU A 255 8.10 7.40 -18.26
C LEU A 255 9.53 7.79 -17.90
N VAL A 256 9.75 9.09 -17.70
CA VAL A 256 10.92 9.60 -17.00
C VAL A 256 10.47 9.99 -15.61
N ILE A 257 11.01 9.34 -14.58
CA ILE A 257 10.66 9.60 -13.18
C ILE A 257 11.91 9.81 -12.33
N CYS A 258 11.92 10.85 -11.50
CA CYS A 258 13.08 11.19 -10.68
C CYS A 258 12.70 12.01 -9.45
N GLY A 259 13.63 12.09 -8.50
CA GLY A 259 13.55 13.02 -7.36
C GLY A 259 14.04 14.43 -7.74
N SER A 260 13.52 15.48 -7.10
CA SER A 260 13.98 16.87 -7.33
C SER A 260 15.30 17.20 -6.63
N GLN A 261 15.79 16.31 -5.76
CA GLN A 261 17.05 16.44 -5.02
C GLN A 261 18.11 15.42 -5.47
N ASP A 262 17.91 14.76 -6.61
CA ASP A 262 18.85 13.79 -7.14
C ASP A 262 20.13 14.52 -7.63
N PRO A 263 21.31 14.25 -7.02
CA PRO A 263 22.53 14.99 -7.33
C PRO A 263 23.18 14.61 -8.66
N TYR A 264 22.77 13.52 -9.30
CA TYR A 264 23.36 13.00 -10.53
C TYR A 264 22.67 13.51 -11.78
N LEU A 265 21.54 14.22 -11.66
CA LEU A 265 20.71 14.57 -12.79
C LEU A 265 21.05 15.95 -13.36
N ASN A 266 21.07 16.02 -14.67
CA ASN A 266 21.01 17.28 -15.40
C ASN A 266 19.56 17.67 -15.65
N TYR A 267 18.99 18.51 -14.78
CA TYR A 267 17.57 18.88 -14.82
C TYR A 267 17.16 19.62 -16.09
N ASP A 268 18.06 20.39 -16.71
CA ASP A 268 17.76 21.02 -17.99
C ASP A 268 17.47 19.98 -19.07
N ARG A 269 18.21 18.86 -19.05
CA ARG A 269 17.97 17.72 -19.93
C ARG A 269 16.70 16.97 -19.56
N VAL A 270 16.48 16.75 -18.26
CA VAL A 270 15.28 16.05 -17.75
C VAL A 270 14.02 16.80 -18.14
N PHE A 271 13.97 18.13 -17.97
CA PHE A 271 12.77 18.90 -18.34
C PHE A 271 12.52 18.99 -19.85
N ALA A 272 13.52 18.74 -20.68
CA ALA A 272 13.41 18.74 -22.14
C ALA A 272 13.08 17.34 -22.73
N VAL A 273 12.97 16.27 -21.93
CA VAL A 273 12.83 14.90 -22.46
C VAL A 273 11.56 14.70 -23.29
N LEU A 274 10.45 15.33 -22.90
CA LEU A 274 9.18 15.15 -23.60
C LEU A 274 9.18 15.72 -25.02
N ASP A 275 10.10 16.63 -25.34
CA ASP A 275 10.27 17.16 -26.71
C ASP A 275 10.85 16.11 -27.66
N CYS A 276 11.50 15.05 -27.11
CA CYS A 276 12.18 14.00 -27.85
C CYS A 276 11.46 12.64 -27.81
N LEU A 277 10.54 12.44 -26.87
CA LEU A 277 9.89 11.16 -26.64
C LEU A 277 8.55 11.05 -27.37
N PRO A 278 8.09 9.81 -27.71
CA PRO A 278 6.85 9.61 -28.45
C PRO A 278 5.60 9.97 -27.61
N GLU A 279 4.47 10.09 -28.31
CA GLU A 279 3.15 10.29 -27.68
C GLU A 279 2.86 9.18 -26.65
N GLY A 280 2.24 9.55 -25.54
CA GLY A 280 1.99 8.65 -24.41
C GLY A 280 3.14 8.57 -23.42
N SER A 281 4.24 9.32 -23.62
CA SER A 281 5.31 9.47 -22.64
C SER A 281 4.96 10.49 -21.55
N ALA A 282 5.60 10.35 -20.38
CA ALA A 282 5.38 11.22 -19.24
C ALA A 282 6.68 11.58 -18.52
N LEU A 283 6.69 12.74 -17.86
CA LEU A 283 7.73 13.16 -16.93
C LEU A 283 7.10 13.37 -15.55
N GLU A 284 7.64 12.68 -14.55
CA GLU A 284 7.23 12.79 -13.15
C GLU A 284 8.44 13.16 -12.29
N VAL A 285 8.35 14.31 -11.61
CA VAL A 285 9.37 14.75 -10.66
C VAL A 285 8.78 14.71 -9.26
N ILE A 286 9.39 13.93 -8.37
CA ILE A 286 8.96 13.79 -6.97
C ILE A 286 9.70 14.85 -6.15
N ASP A 287 8.96 15.86 -5.69
CA ASP A 287 9.56 16.97 -4.97
C ASP A 287 10.13 16.55 -3.63
N GLY A 288 11.39 16.90 -3.37
CA GLY A 288 12.14 16.56 -2.16
C GLY A 288 12.83 15.19 -2.18
N ALA A 289 12.49 14.30 -3.11
CA ALA A 289 13.11 12.97 -3.21
C ALA A 289 14.51 13.01 -3.85
N SER A 290 15.35 12.02 -3.52
CA SER A 290 16.70 11.85 -4.07
C SER A 290 16.77 10.77 -5.16
N HIS A 291 17.99 10.27 -5.39
CA HIS A 291 18.28 9.19 -6.35
C HIS A 291 17.58 7.86 -6.02
N VAL A 292 17.30 7.62 -4.73
CA VAL A 292 16.66 6.41 -4.20
C VAL A 292 15.23 6.65 -3.70
N ALA A 293 14.47 7.50 -4.39
CA ALA A 293 13.09 7.85 -4.03
C ALA A 293 12.21 6.63 -3.67
N TYR A 294 12.44 5.46 -4.30
CA TYR A 294 11.70 4.20 -4.04
C TYR A 294 12.03 3.56 -2.67
N LEU A 295 13.07 4.06 -1.95
CA LEU A 295 13.48 3.61 -0.62
C LEU A 295 13.36 4.71 0.46
N GLU A 296 12.94 5.91 0.10
CA GLU A 296 12.81 7.04 1.04
C GLU A 296 11.41 7.12 1.62
N LYS A 297 11.29 7.18 2.97
CA LYS A 297 10.02 7.14 3.74
C LYS A 297 8.91 8.01 3.19
N PRO A 298 9.13 9.33 2.90
CA PRO A 298 8.03 10.18 2.45
C PRO A 298 7.63 9.94 0.99
N TYR A 299 8.50 9.29 0.18
CA TYR A 299 8.39 9.32 -1.28
C TYR A 299 8.14 7.97 -1.95
N TYR A 300 8.52 6.83 -1.32
CA TYR A 300 8.45 5.53 -1.99
C TYR A 300 7.04 5.14 -2.47
N ARG A 301 6.00 5.51 -1.70
CA ARG A 301 4.61 5.21 -2.09
C ARG A 301 4.13 6.09 -3.25
N ASP A 302 4.50 7.37 -3.26
CA ASP A 302 4.22 8.28 -4.38
C ASP A 302 4.95 7.82 -5.65
N PHE A 303 6.21 7.36 -5.51
CA PHE A 303 6.95 6.73 -6.61
C PHE A 303 6.22 5.50 -7.15
N GLN A 304 5.82 4.58 -6.29
CA GLN A 304 5.12 3.35 -6.65
C GLN A 304 3.79 3.65 -7.38
N GLU A 305 3.01 4.60 -6.89
CA GLU A 305 1.73 4.97 -7.51
C GLU A 305 1.91 5.63 -8.89
N ARG A 306 2.87 6.57 -9.03
CA ARG A 306 3.18 7.21 -10.33
C ARG A 306 3.67 6.19 -11.35
N LEU A 307 4.49 5.23 -10.92
CA LEU A 307 4.96 4.13 -11.74
C LEU A 307 3.78 3.29 -12.26
N LEU A 308 2.89 2.82 -11.38
CA LEU A 308 1.73 2.02 -11.78
C LEU A 308 0.76 2.80 -12.65
N ARG A 309 0.50 4.07 -12.36
CA ARG A 309 -0.36 4.92 -13.19
C ARG A 309 0.14 5.01 -14.63
N PHE A 310 1.45 5.11 -14.83
CA PHE A 310 2.02 5.07 -16.16
C PHE A 310 1.91 3.66 -16.78
N LEU A 311 2.28 2.62 -16.05
CA LEU A 311 2.32 1.25 -16.58
C LEU A 311 0.93 0.70 -16.91
N ASP A 312 -0.05 0.95 -16.03
CA ASP A 312 -1.35 0.28 -16.04
C ASP A 312 -2.55 1.19 -16.25
N GLY A 313 -2.33 2.48 -16.31
CA GLY A 313 -3.41 3.44 -16.34
C GLY A 313 -3.89 3.82 -14.93
N ASN A 314 -5.07 4.40 -14.89
CA ASN A 314 -5.67 4.86 -13.64
C ASN A 314 -6.20 3.68 -12.77
N MET A 315 -6.69 3.96 -11.57
CA MET A 315 -7.15 2.94 -10.63
C MET A 315 -8.30 2.11 -11.20
N ILE A 316 -9.25 2.74 -11.88
CA ILE A 316 -10.40 2.04 -12.50
C ILE A 316 -9.93 1.05 -13.57
N GLU A 317 -9.00 1.45 -14.45
CA GLU A 317 -8.44 0.56 -15.47
C GLU A 317 -7.71 -0.63 -14.85
N ARG A 318 -6.99 -0.43 -13.74
CA ARG A 318 -6.34 -1.51 -12.98
C ARG A 318 -7.34 -2.48 -12.38
N ILE A 319 -8.42 -1.96 -11.75
CA ILE A 319 -9.50 -2.78 -11.17
C ILE A 319 -10.22 -3.58 -12.26
N GLN A 320 -10.58 -2.93 -13.37
CA GLN A 320 -11.28 -3.57 -14.48
C GLN A 320 -10.45 -4.66 -15.14
N ARG A 321 -9.14 -4.43 -15.34
CA ARG A 321 -8.24 -5.44 -15.89
C ARG A 321 -8.07 -6.62 -14.95
N ARG A 322 -7.92 -6.38 -13.64
CA ARG A 322 -7.85 -7.43 -12.62
C ARG A 322 -9.19 -8.20 -12.51
N GLY A 323 -10.30 -7.57 -12.92
CA GLY A 323 -11.63 -8.15 -12.86
C GLY A 323 -12.23 -8.21 -11.45
N VAL A 324 -11.58 -7.61 -10.46
CA VAL A 324 -11.95 -7.68 -9.04
C VAL A 324 -11.73 -6.34 -8.35
N LEU A 325 -12.73 -5.87 -7.59
CA LEU A 325 -12.64 -4.74 -6.67
C LEU A 325 -12.25 -5.27 -5.28
N LEU A 326 -11.12 -4.83 -4.74
CA LEU A 326 -10.70 -5.15 -3.38
C LEU A 326 -11.30 -4.15 -2.40
N VAL A 327 -12.11 -4.63 -1.45
CA VAL A 327 -12.84 -3.80 -0.50
C VAL A 327 -12.41 -4.08 0.92
N GLY A 328 -11.76 -3.11 1.58
CA GLY A 328 -11.38 -3.17 2.99
C GLY A 328 -12.61 -3.05 3.89
N THR A 329 -12.76 -3.97 4.84
CA THR A 329 -13.85 -3.95 5.81
C THR A 329 -13.45 -4.57 7.15
N ALA A 330 -13.88 -3.93 8.26
CA ALA A 330 -13.63 -4.45 9.60
C ALA A 330 -14.53 -5.66 9.94
N GLY A 331 -15.73 -5.70 9.37
CA GLY A 331 -16.68 -6.81 9.55
C GLY A 331 -17.21 -6.98 10.98
N ASP A 332 -17.16 -5.94 11.79
CA ASP A 332 -17.56 -5.93 13.21
C ASP A 332 -18.54 -4.78 13.58
N TYR A 333 -19.12 -4.14 12.57
CA TYR A 333 -19.95 -2.95 12.75
C TYR A 333 -21.34 -3.10 12.13
N LYS A 334 -22.28 -3.61 12.93
CA LYS A 334 -23.71 -3.72 12.54
C LYS A 334 -24.40 -2.35 12.64
N PRO A 335 -25.29 -2.02 11.71
CA PRO A 335 -25.75 -2.78 10.52
C PRO A 335 -24.95 -2.47 9.26
N MET A 336 -23.80 -1.78 9.33
CA MET A 336 -23.06 -1.30 8.17
C MET A 336 -22.27 -2.42 7.48
N SER A 337 -21.41 -3.12 8.21
CA SER A 337 -20.64 -4.26 7.70
C SER A 337 -20.38 -5.27 8.81
N PHE A 338 -20.83 -6.50 8.62
CA PHE A 338 -20.67 -7.58 9.58
C PHE A 338 -20.30 -8.89 8.88
N LEU A 339 -19.24 -9.53 9.37
CA LEU A 339 -18.83 -10.87 8.96
C LEU A 339 -19.50 -11.91 9.84
N ASP A 340 -20.46 -12.63 9.30
CA ASP A 340 -21.12 -13.74 10.00
C ASP A 340 -20.10 -14.85 10.31
N PRO A 341 -19.86 -15.18 11.58
CA PRO A 341 -18.85 -16.16 11.97
C PRO A 341 -19.18 -17.61 11.55
N GLU A 342 -20.46 -17.93 11.34
CA GLU A 342 -20.89 -19.28 10.97
C GLU A 342 -20.82 -19.47 9.44
N THR A 343 -21.38 -18.53 8.68
CA THR A 343 -21.44 -18.62 7.21
C THR A 343 -20.20 -18.07 6.52
N ARG A 344 -19.40 -17.26 7.22
CA ARG A 344 -18.22 -16.56 6.68
C ARG A 344 -18.58 -15.61 5.54
N THR A 345 -19.81 -15.10 5.53
CA THR A 345 -20.31 -14.11 4.56
C THR A 345 -20.43 -12.75 5.22
N TYR A 346 -20.10 -11.70 4.46
CA TYR A 346 -20.37 -10.33 4.87
C TYR A 346 -21.83 -9.96 4.56
N TRP A 347 -22.41 -9.12 5.41
CA TRP A 347 -23.72 -8.52 5.19
C TRP A 347 -23.79 -7.13 5.83
N GLY A 348 -24.72 -6.31 5.38
CA GLY A 348 -24.98 -4.99 5.91
C GLY A 348 -25.18 -3.96 4.82
N PHE A 349 -25.50 -2.74 5.21
CA PHE A 349 -25.72 -1.60 4.33
C PHE A 349 -24.51 -1.37 3.40
N ASP A 350 -23.32 -1.21 3.99
CA ASP A 350 -22.10 -0.93 3.25
C ASP A 350 -21.63 -2.11 2.41
N THR A 351 -21.91 -3.32 2.87
CA THR A 351 -21.61 -4.54 2.10
C THR A 351 -22.39 -4.55 0.79
N GLU A 352 -23.70 -4.34 0.84
CA GLU A 352 -24.53 -4.36 -0.36
C GLU A 352 -24.25 -3.13 -1.26
N LEU A 353 -23.96 -1.96 -0.69
CA LEU A 353 -23.55 -0.78 -1.44
C LEU A 353 -22.22 -1.01 -2.18
N ALA A 354 -21.26 -1.71 -1.56
CA ALA A 354 -19.99 -2.10 -2.19
C ALA A 354 -20.20 -3.10 -3.34
N GLU A 355 -21.13 -4.05 -3.17
CA GLU A 355 -21.52 -4.99 -4.24
C GLU A 355 -22.17 -4.28 -5.44
N ASP A 356 -23.03 -3.28 -5.19
CA ASP A 356 -23.63 -2.45 -6.23
C ASP A 356 -22.56 -1.65 -6.98
N LEU A 357 -21.55 -1.11 -6.27
CA LEU A 357 -20.42 -0.37 -6.85
C LEU A 357 -19.53 -1.29 -7.70
N ALA A 358 -19.19 -2.48 -7.22
CA ALA A 358 -18.41 -3.46 -8.00
C ALA A 358 -19.15 -3.84 -9.29
N ARG A 359 -20.47 -4.02 -9.22
CA ARG A 359 -21.34 -4.27 -10.39
C ARG A 359 -21.33 -3.09 -11.36
N ALA A 360 -21.35 -1.85 -10.87
CA ALA A 360 -21.25 -0.65 -11.70
C ALA A 360 -19.90 -0.53 -12.41
N LEU A 361 -18.81 -0.98 -11.77
CA LEU A 361 -17.47 -1.09 -12.38
C LEU A 361 -17.35 -2.27 -13.38
N GLY A 362 -18.32 -3.22 -13.36
CA GLY A 362 -18.30 -4.41 -14.22
C GLY A 362 -17.32 -5.49 -13.75
N VAL A 363 -17.06 -5.59 -12.43
CA VAL A 363 -16.08 -6.50 -11.83
C VAL A 363 -16.69 -7.28 -10.66
N GLU A 364 -16.01 -8.36 -10.26
CA GLU A 364 -16.32 -9.10 -9.03
C GLU A 364 -15.86 -8.30 -7.80
N ILE A 365 -16.32 -8.68 -6.61
CA ILE A 365 -15.91 -8.09 -5.34
C ILE A 365 -15.11 -9.10 -4.50
N GLN A 366 -14.05 -8.62 -3.86
CA GLN A 366 -13.32 -9.38 -2.84
C GLN A 366 -13.15 -8.52 -1.59
N TYR A 367 -13.64 -9.02 -0.47
CA TYR A 367 -13.45 -8.35 0.82
C TYR A 367 -12.08 -8.68 1.42
N VAL A 368 -11.37 -7.62 1.83
CA VAL A 368 -10.07 -7.68 2.50
C VAL A 368 -10.28 -7.32 3.96
N PRO A 369 -10.04 -8.24 4.90
CA PRO A 369 -10.19 -7.92 6.32
C PRO A 369 -9.23 -6.83 6.75
N THR A 370 -9.74 -5.84 7.51
CA THR A 370 -8.98 -4.83 8.22
C THR A 370 -9.51 -4.68 9.65
N SER A 371 -9.01 -3.74 10.41
CA SER A 371 -9.50 -3.43 11.76
C SER A 371 -9.47 -1.92 12.01
N TRP A 372 -10.23 -1.42 12.97
CA TRP A 372 -10.24 0.01 13.31
C TRP A 372 -8.84 0.57 13.64
N PRO A 373 -7.97 -0.15 14.38
CA PRO A 373 -6.60 0.29 14.62
C PRO A 373 -5.74 0.38 13.35
N THR A 374 -5.90 -0.54 12.40
CA THR A 374 -5.03 -0.66 11.22
C THR A 374 -5.62 -0.05 9.95
N LEU A 375 -6.90 0.37 9.95
CA LEU A 375 -7.63 0.85 8.76
C LEU A 375 -6.85 1.88 7.94
N MET A 376 -6.29 2.89 8.60
CA MET A 376 -5.54 3.93 7.88
C MET A 376 -4.21 3.41 7.33
N GLU A 377 -3.50 2.61 8.09
CA GLU A 377 -2.26 1.96 7.66
C GLU A 377 -2.51 1.03 6.47
N ASP A 378 -3.52 0.15 6.55
CA ASP A 378 -3.92 -0.76 5.48
C ASP A 378 -4.35 -0.02 4.20
N THR A 379 -5.06 1.12 4.35
CA THR A 379 -5.43 2.00 3.23
C THR A 379 -4.19 2.59 2.56
N LEU A 380 -3.28 3.15 3.35
CA LEU A 380 -2.05 3.77 2.86
C LEU A 380 -1.08 2.74 2.26
N ALA A 381 -1.11 1.51 2.75
CA ALA A 381 -0.37 0.39 2.20
C ALA A 381 -0.97 -0.18 0.90
N GLY A 382 -2.16 0.30 0.48
CA GLY A 382 -2.82 -0.19 -0.73
C GLY A 382 -3.24 -1.66 -0.64
N LYS A 383 -3.55 -2.18 0.57
CA LYS A 383 -4.02 -3.56 0.76
C LYS A 383 -5.37 -3.82 0.08
N PHE A 384 -6.11 -2.77 -0.20
CA PHE A 384 -7.39 -2.76 -0.91
C PHE A 384 -7.54 -1.47 -1.73
N ASP A 385 -8.43 -1.48 -2.71
CA ASP A 385 -8.67 -0.31 -3.58
C ASP A 385 -9.49 0.77 -2.86
N MET A 386 -10.40 0.35 -2.02
CA MET A 386 -11.23 1.22 -1.18
C MET A 386 -11.66 0.50 0.09
N ALA A 387 -12.03 1.25 1.13
CA ALA A 387 -12.66 0.70 2.33
C ALA A 387 -14.04 1.34 2.56
N ILE A 388 -15.01 0.50 2.93
CA ILE A 388 -16.37 0.91 3.28
C ILE A 388 -16.89 -0.02 4.38
N CYS A 389 -17.09 0.52 5.59
CA CYS A 389 -17.57 -0.22 6.77
C CYS A 389 -18.05 0.72 7.88
N GLY A 390 -18.83 1.75 7.54
CA GLY A 390 -19.27 2.76 8.51
C GLY A 390 -18.19 3.79 8.82
N ILE A 391 -17.40 4.18 7.82
CA ILE A 391 -16.25 5.06 8.01
C ILE A 391 -16.69 6.52 8.06
N THR A 392 -16.59 7.17 9.22
CA THR A 392 -16.91 8.60 9.35
C THR A 392 -15.92 9.46 8.58
N VAL A 393 -16.43 10.37 7.76
CA VAL A 393 -15.66 11.40 7.06
C VAL A 393 -15.09 12.39 8.08
N THR A 394 -13.76 12.56 8.10
CA THR A 394 -13.08 13.51 8.99
C THR A 394 -11.94 14.22 8.25
N ASP A 395 -11.60 15.45 8.69
CA ASP A 395 -10.48 16.19 8.09
C ASP A 395 -9.15 15.45 8.26
N ALA A 396 -8.93 14.84 9.43
CA ALA A 396 -7.70 14.05 9.67
C ALA A 396 -7.52 12.86 8.72
N ARG A 397 -8.62 12.24 8.25
CA ARG A 397 -8.57 11.20 7.22
C ARG A 397 -8.34 11.80 5.84
N LYS A 398 -8.98 12.94 5.52
CA LYS A 398 -8.79 13.64 4.24
C LYS A 398 -7.38 14.17 4.03
N GLU A 399 -6.66 14.50 5.10
CA GLU A 399 -5.26 14.91 5.03
C GLU A 399 -4.34 13.76 4.56
N GLN A 400 -4.65 12.54 4.97
CA GLN A 400 -3.80 11.37 4.73
C GLN A 400 -4.24 10.54 3.52
N ALA A 401 -5.54 10.45 3.24
CA ALA A 401 -6.13 9.60 2.22
C ALA A 401 -7.25 10.33 1.47
N LEU A 402 -7.84 9.73 0.46
CA LEU A 402 -9.03 10.24 -0.21
C LEU A 402 -10.28 9.75 0.51
N MET A 403 -11.26 10.64 0.64
CA MET A 403 -12.58 10.33 1.19
C MET A 403 -13.66 10.77 0.19
N SER A 404 -14.64 9.91 -0.06
CA SER A 404 -15.80 10.28 -0.86
C SER A 404 -16.64 11.38 -0.19
N GLU A 405 -17.59 11.93 -0.94
CA GLU A 405 -18.73 12.63 -0.36
C GLU A 405 -19.49 11.69 0.58
N GLY A 406 -20.20 12.29 1.55
CA GLY A 406 -20.96 11.51 2.51
C GLY A 406 -22.19 10.88 1.87
N TYR A 407 -22.43 9.60 2.13
CA TYR A 407 -23.61 8.88 1.63
C TYR A 407 -24.71 8.72 2.68
N LEU A 408 -24.38 8.81 3.96
CA LEU A 408 -25.33 8.63 5.07
C LEU A 408 -24.96 9.56 6.24
N GLU A 409 -25.97 10.25 6.80
CA GLU A 409 -25.81 11.07 8.01
C GLU A 409 -25.49 10.19 9.22
N ASN A 410 -24.58 10.65 10.06
CA ASN A 410 -24.18 9.92 11.25
C ASN A 410 -23.77 10.89 12.39
N GLY A 411 -23.58 10.37 13.60
CA GLY A 411 -23.14 11.18 14.75
C GLY A 411 -23.02 10.35 16.01
N LYS A 412 -22.17 10.79 16.92
CA LYS A 412 -21.95 10.13 18.21
C LYS A 412 -23.17 10.27 19.11
N THR A 413 -23.59 9.16 19.70
CA THR A 413 -24.68 9.10 20.67
C THR A 413 -24.33 8.15 21.82
N VAL A 414 -25.23 7.96 22.75
CA VAL A 414 -25.09 7.03 23.86
C VAL A 414 -26.07 5.88 23.73
N LEU A 415 -25.58 4.65 23.88
CA LEU A 415 -26.37 3.44 24.07
C LEU A 415 -26.31 3.06 25.55
N CYS A 416 -27.46 2.80 26.16
CA CYS A 416 -27.57 2.44 27.57
C CYS A 416 -28.73 1.48 27.80
N ARG A 417 -28.91 1.00 29.04
CA ARG A 417 -30.14 0.25 29.38
C ARG A 417 -31.38 1.12 29.26
N ALA A 418 -32.49 0.58 28.84
CA ALA A 418 -33.79 1.26 28.69
C ALA A 418 -34.25 1.88 30.00
N GLU A 419 -34.07 1.20 31.14
CA GLU A 419 -34.41 1.72 32.48
C GLU A 419 -33.54 2.90 32.91
N ASP A 420 -32.36 3.07 32.31
CA ASP A 420 -31.41 4.13 32.61
C ASP A 420 -31.45 5.30 31.62
N ALA A 421 -32.29 5.24 30.57
CA ALA A 421 -32.36 6.26 29.52
C ALA A 421 -32.50 7.70 30.04
N GLY A 422 -33.27 7.91 31.11
CA GLY A 422 -33.42 9.22 31.76
C GLY A 422 -32.18 9.73 32.52
N LYS A 423 -31.16 8.87 32.71
CA LYS A 423 -29.93 9.23 33.46
C LYS A 423 -28.85 9.78 32.53
N TYR A 424 -28.74 9.25 31.28
CA TYR A 424 -27.61 9.50 30.38
C TYR A 424 -28.02 10.42 29.23
N THR A 425 -28.50 11.60 29.56
CA THR A 425 -29.05 12.59 28.63
C THR A 425 -28.10 13.71 28.23
N SER A 426 -26.85 13.68 28.72
CA SER A 426 -25.80 14.63 28.35
C SER A 426 -24.40 14.05 28.65
N LEU A 427 -23.35 14.67 28.10
CA LEU A 427 -21.97 14.29 28.42
C LEU A 427 -21.64 14.47 29.90
N GLU A 428 -22.16 15.53 30.53
CA GLU A 428 -21.93 15.79 31.97
C GLU A 428 -22.61 14.72 32.85
N ALA A 429 -23.71 14.14 32.40
CA ALA A 429 -24.39 13.06 33.11
C ALA A 429 -23.64 11.73 33.02
N ILE A 430 -22.89 11.54 31.92
CA ILE A 430 -22.08 10.34 31.68
C ILE A 430 -20.66 10.47 32.25
N ASN A 431 -20.07 11.69 32.24
CA ASN A 431 -18.71 11.94 32.72
C ASN A 431 -18.64 11.96 34.26
N ARG A 432 -18.83 10.80 34.88
CA ARG A 432 -18.79 10.61 36.33
C ARG A 432 -18.00 9.36 36.69
N PRO A 433 -17.23 9.35 37.80
CA PRO A 433 -16.38 8.21 38.16
C PRO A 433 -17.12 6.88 38.34
N GLU A 434 -18.40 6.93 38.72
CA GLU A 434 -19.24 5.75 38.89
C GLU A 434 -19.81 5.19 37.57
N VAL A 435 -19.72 5.92 36.45
CA VAL A 435 -20.23 5.48 35.14
C VAL A 435 -19.18 4.70 34.40
N ARG A 436 -19.51 3.47 34.05
CA ARG A 436 -18.67 2.55 33.27
C ARG A 436 -19.00 2.71 31.79
N VAL A 437 -18.09 3.30 31.05
CA VAL A 437 -18.15 3.48 29.59
C VAL A 437 -17.35 2.36 28.94
N MET A 438 -17.96 1.55 28.05
CA MET A 438 -17.28 0.45 27.38
C MET A 438 -17.14 0.74 25.89
N GLU A 439 -15.92 0.59 25.37
CA GLU A 439 -15.57 0.90 23.98
C GLU A 439 -14.67 -0.17 23.40
N ASN A 440 -14.71 -0.33 22.06
CA ASN A 440 -13.73 -1.13 21.32
C ASN A 440 -12.44 -0.33 21.07
N PRO A 441 -11.26 -0.98 20.94
CA PRO A 441 -10.00 -0.28 20.78
C PRO A 441 -9.82 0.35 19.39
N GLY A 442 -9.12 1.50 19.33
CA GLY A 442 -8.58 2.12 18.12
C GLY A 442 -9.56 2.95 17.29
N GLY A 443 -10.87 2.83 17.55
CA GLY A 443 -11.93 3.54 16.82
C GLY A 443 -12.11 5.02 17.23
N LEU A 444 -12.99 5.72 16.52
CA LEU A 444 -13.37 7.09 16.85
C LEU A 444 -14.24 7.15 18.12
N ASN A 445 -14.93 6.07 18.50
CA ASN A 445 -15.73 5.99 19.72
C ASN A 445 -14.83 6.06 20.96
N GLU A 446 -13.78 5.24 21.02
CA GLU A 446 -12.77 5.29 22.08
C GLU A 446 -12.12 6.69 22.17
N LYS A 447 -11.69 7.25 21.03
CA LYS A 447 -11.08 8.59 20.99
C LYS A 447 -12.02 9.66 21.54
N PHE A 448 -13.31 9.60 21.15
CA PHE A 448 -14.33 10.51 21.65
C PHE A 448 -14.55 10.36 23.17
N ALA A 449 -14.69 9.12 23.65
CA ALA A 449 -14.86 8.84 25.08
C ALA A 449 -13.68 9.37 25.89
N ARG A 450 -12.44 9.11 25.49
CA ARG A 450 -11.23 9.62 26.18
C ARG A 450 -11.14 11.14 26.21
N ALA A 451 -11.57 11.81 25.14
CA ALA A 451 -11.50 13.27 25.03
C ALA A 451 -12.61 13.99 25.83
N ASN A 452 -13.82 13.40 25.90
CA ASN A 452 -15.00 14.07 26.43
C ASN A 452 -15.51 13.53 27.78
N LEU A 453 -15.02 12.35 28.19
CA LEU A 453 -15.45 11.65 29.41
C LEU A 453 -14.23 11.28 30.28
N PRO A 454 -13.34 12.25 30.63
CA PRO A 454 -12.09 11.97 31.34
C PRO A 454 -12.30 11.47 32.77
N ASP A 455 -13.45 11.75 33.38
CA ASP A 455 -13.76 11.35 34.75
C ASP A 455 -14.48 9.99 34.81
N ALA A 456 -15.09 9.54 33.73
CA ALA A 456 -15.78 8.25 33.68
C ALA A 456 -14.81 7.06 33.68
N THR A 457 -15.29 5.92 34.16
CA THR A 457 -14.51 4.67 34.13
C THR A 457 -14.57 4.06 32.75
N LEU A 458 -13.51 4.25 31.92
CA LEU A 458 -13.42 3.67 30.59
C LEU A 458 -12.94 2.22 30.65
N ILE A 459 -13.71 1.31 30.04
CA ILE A 459 -13.40 -0.11 29.88
C ILE A 459 -13.18 -0.41 28.38
N ILE A 460 -12.06 -1.00 28.03
CA ILE A 460 -11.78 -1.41 26.66
C ILE A 460 -12.10 -2.89 26.49
N HIS A 461 -13.00 -3.20 25.54
CA HIS A 461 -13.41 -4.54 25.19
C HIS A 461 -13.06 -4.86 23.73
N GLY A 462 -12.40 -5.99 23.47
CA GLY A 462 -11.81 -6.32 22.16
C GLY A 462 -12.79 -6.67 21.05
N VAL A 463 -14.07 -6.93 21.40
CA VAL A 463 -15.09 -7.41 20.45
C VAL A 463 -16.26 -6.43 20.44
N ASN A 464 -16.34 -5.60 19.39
CA ASN A 464 -17.30 -4.50 19.30
C ASN A 464 -18.74 -4.98 19.44
N GLU A 465 -19.12 -6.04 18.74
CA GLU A 465 -20.48 -6.56 18.70
C GLU A 465 -20.98 -7.15 20.03
N GLU A 466 -20.10 -7.44 20.99
CA GLU A 466 -20.49 -7.93 22.33
C GLU A 466 -20.87 -6.77 23.26
N ILE A 467 -20.37 -5.55 23.02
CA ILE A 467 -20.52 -4.40 23.93
C ILE A 467 -21.99 -4.07 24.20
N PRO A 468 -22.90 -4.00 23.20
CA PRO A 468 -24.32 -3.73 23.45
C PRO A 468 -24.96 -4.75 24.40
N GLY A 469 -24.62 -6.05 24.26
CA GLY A 469 -25.06 -7.11 25.16
C GLY A 469 -24.54 -6.94 26.59
N LEU A 470 -23.28 -6.51 26.75
CA LEU A 470 -22.65 -6.23 28.04
C LEU A 470 -23.26 -5.00 28.72
N VAL A 471 -23.67 -3.99 27.96
CA VAL A 471 -24.47 -2.86 28.47
C VAL A 471 -25.85 -3.34 28.92
N ALA A 472 -26.53 -4.16 28.11
CA ALA A 472 -27.85 -4.70 28.44
C ALA A 472 -27.84 -5.58 29.69
N SER A 473 -26.75 -6.34 29.94
CA SER A 473 -26.57 -7.18 31.13
C SER A 473 -26.10 -6.41 32.37
N GLY A 474 -25.68 -5.16 32.24
CA GLY A 474 -25.21 -4.30 33.33
C GLY A 474 -23.73 -4.47 33.67
N GLU A 475 -22.93 -5.08 32.82
CA GLU A 475 -21.47 -5.16 32.95
C GLU A 475 -20.81 -3.83 32.62
N ALA A 476 -21.44 -3.03 31.74
CA ALA A 476 -21.17 -1.62 31.54
C ALA A 476 -22.45 -0.80 31.73
N ASP A 477 -22.32 0.51 31.86
CA ASP A 477 -23.47 1.40 32.02
C ASP A 477 -23.87 2.01 30.68
N VAL A 478 -22.88 2.39 29.88
CA VAL A 478 -23.08 3.00 28.56
C VAL A 478 -21.98 2.56 27.58
N MET A 479 -22.32 2.67 26.29
CA MET A 479 -21.41 2.67 25.16
C MET A 479 -21.59 3.99 24.42
N ILE A 480 -20.51 4.69 24.09
CA ILE A 480 -20.57 5.78 23.11
C ILE A 480 -20.44 5.15 21.73
N THR A 481 -21.46 5.34 20.92
CA THR A 481 -21.49 4.78 19.57
C THR A 481 -22.10 5.78 18.59
N GLU A 482 -22.39 5.35 17.40
CA GLU A 482 -23.02 6.16 16.36
C GLU A 482 -24.51 5.87 16.25
N ILE A 483 -25.27 6.87 15.76
CA ILE A 483 -26.74 6.79 15.70
C ILE A 483 -27.23 5.56 14.91
N MET A 484 -26.48 5.12 13.88
CA MET A 484 -26.84 3.95 13.06
C MET A 484 -26.72 2.66 13.90
N GLU A 485 -25.61 2.47 14.57
CA GLU A 485 -25.36 1.30 15.41
C GLU A 485 -26.31 1.27 16.62
N ALA A 486 -26.47 2.42 17.29
CA ALA A 486 -27.40 2.56 18.42
C ALA A 486 -28.85 2.22 18.00
N GLY A 487 -29.30 2.77 16.87
CA GLY A 487 -30.62 2.49 16.32
C GLY A 487 -30.88 1.03 16.04
N TYR A 488 -29.89 0.38 15.41
CA TYR A 488 -29.95 -1.06 15.14
C TYR A 488 -30.10 -1.88 16.43
N TYR A 489 -29.24 -1.67 17.45
CA TYR A 489 -29.28 -2.46 18.67
C TYR A 489 -30.53 -2.19 19.54
N VAL A 490 -31.03 -0.95 19.55
CA VAL A 490 -32.32 -0.64 20.20
C VAL A 490 -33.47 -1.39 19.53
N GLY A 491 -33.44 -1.51 18.19
CA GLY A 491 -34.44 -2.31 17.45
C GLY A 491 -34.35 -3.81 17.68
N GLN A 492 -33.19 -4.33 18.08
CA GLN A 492 -32.95 -5.76 18.31
C GLN A 492 -33.16 -6.18 19.78
N ASP A 493 -32.89 -5.30 20.74
CA ASP A 493 -32.95 -5.61 22.16
C ASP A 493 -33.71 -4.53 22.96
N SER A 494 -34.93 -4.83 23.37
CA SER A 494 -35.79 -3.90 24.13
C SER A 494 -35.24 -3.51 25.50
N ARG A 495 -34.17 -4.15 25.99
CA ARG A 495 -33.45 -3.74 27.20
C ARG A 495 -32.55 -2.52 26.98
N LEU A 496 -32.30 -2.14 25.72
CA LEU A 496 -31.44 -1.03 25.33
C LEU A 496 -32.26 0.20 24.93
N ALA A 497 -31.64 1.36 25.09
CA ALA A 497 -32.15 2.66 24.65
C ALA A 497 -31.01 3.57 24.17
N ALA A 498 -31.33 4.47 23.24
CA ALA A 498 -30.43 5.52 22.76
C ALA A 498 -31.11 6.89 22.96
N PRO A 499 -31.08 7.46 24.16
CA PRO A 499 -31.91 8.65 24.52
C PRO A 499 -31.52 9.91 23.73
N LEU A 500 -30.34 9.94 23.12
CA LEU A 500 -29.84 11.06 22.31
C LEU A 500 -29.72 10.75 20.81
N ILE A 501 -30.43 9.74 20.30
CA ILE A 501 -30.36 9.37 18.88
C ILE A 501 -30.85 10.51 17.96
N GLY A 502 -31.87 11.27 18.37
CA GLY A 502 -32.38 12.45 17.64
C GLY A 502 -31.60 13.75 17.89
N ALA A 503 -30.68 13.76 18.88
CA ALA A 503 -29.86 14.90 19.24
C ALA A 503 -28.43 14.44 19.62
N PRO A 504 -27.69 13.86 18.66
CA PRO A 504 -26.38 13.27 18.93
C PRO A 504 -25.35 14.32 19.36
N PHE A 505 -24.29 13.88 20.06
CA PHE A 505 -23.19 14.72 20.52
C PHE A 505 -22.40 15.35 19.38
N THR A 506 -22.35 14.68 18.22
CA THR A 506 -21.68 15.16 17.01
C THR A 506 -22.57 14.95 15.81
N ARG A 507 -22.27 15.66 14.73
CA ARG A 507 -22.86 15.43 13.41
C ARG A 507 -21.74 15.17 12.42
N GLY A 508 -21.92 14.24 11.54
CA GLY A 508 -20.97 13.83 10.50
C GLY A 508 -21.66 12.98 9.45
N GLN A 509 -20.88 12.48 8.53
CA GLN A 509 -21.35 11.61 7.45
C GLN A 509 -20.44 10.40 7.33
N LEU A 510 -20.99 9.29 6.85
CA LEU A 510 -20.22 8.13 6.44
C LEU A 510 -19.76 8.29 4.99
N GLY A 511 -18.58 7.82 4.68
CA GLY A 511 -17.97 7.89 3.35
C GLY A 511 -17.06 6.71 3.04
N VAL A 512 -16.66 6.62 1.79
CA VAL A 512 -15.71 5.61 1.29
C VAL A 512 -14.29 6.16 1.42
N LEU A 513 -13.39 5.37 1.96
CA LEU A 513 -11.98 5.72 2.15
C LEU A 513 -11.14 5.05 1.05
N MET A 514 -10.23 5.79 0.42
CA MET A 514 -9.38 5.32 -0.68
C MET A 514 -7.94 5.83 -0.51
N PRO A 515 -6.93 5.11 -1.02
CA PRO A 515 -5.56 5.61 -1.02
C PRO A 515 -5.42 6.87 -1.91
N LYS A 516 -4.42 7.69 -1.64
CA LYS A 516 -4.00 8.76 -2.57
C LYS A 516 -3.57 8.14 -3.90
N GLY A 517 -3.79 8.85 -5.01
CA GLY A 517 -3.55 8.32 -6.36
C GLY A 517 -4.76 7.61 -6.99
N ALA A 518 -5.87 7.45 -6.23
CA ALA A 518 -7.13 6.88 -6.70
C ALA A 518 -8.20 7.95 -7.01
N GLU A 519 -7.78 9.13 -7.53
CA GLU A 519 -8.69 10.27 -7.79
C GLU A 519 -9.78 9.95 -8.82
N ASP A 520 -9.49 9.09 -9.80
CA ASP A 520 -10.46 8.59 -10.77
C ASP A 520 -11.51 7.69 -10.12
N LEU A 521 -11.09 6.79 -9.23
CA LEU A 521 -11.99 5.95 -8.45
C LEU A 521 -12.85 6.82 -7.51
N LEU A 522 -12.26 7.84 -6.86
CA LEU A 522 -13.00 8.79 -6.04
C LEU A 522 -14.07 9.51 -6.84
N ALA A 523 -13.75 10.00 -8.04
CA ALA A 523 -14.71 10.67 -8.92
C ALA A 523 -15.86 9.73 -9.31
N PHE A 524 -15.54 8.49 -9.68
CA PHE A 524 -16.52 7.45 -9.99
C PHE A 524 -17.41 7.13 -8.78
N VAL A 525 -16.82 6.95 -7.60
CA VAL A 525 -17.58 6.66 -6.36
C VAL A 525 -18.54 7.80 -6.04
N ASN A 526 -18.11 9.06 -6.16
CA ASN A 526 -18.98 10.21 -5.88
C ASN A 526 -20.15 10.30 -6.89
N GLU A 527 -19.91 10.05 -8.18
CA GLU A 527 -20.95 9.99 -9.20
C GLU A 527 -21.93 8.83 -8.93
N PHE A 528 -21.41 7.65 -8.60
CA PHE A 528 -22.18 6.48 -8.20
C PHE A 528 -23.07 6.78 -6.99
N LEU A 529 -22.52 7.35 -5.90
CA LEU A 529 -23.30 7.69 -4.70
C LEU A 529 -24.38 8.72 -4.97
N THR A 530 -24.13 9.67 -5.88
CA THR A 530 -25.13 10.64 -6.33
C THR A 530 -26.28 9.94 -7.07
N MET A 531 -25.96 9.02 -7.97
CA MET A 531 -26.95 8.22 -8.69
C MET A 531 -27.77 7.34 -7.75
N GLU A 532 -27.13 6.64 -6.80
CA GLU A 532 -27.81 5.78 -5.82
C GLU A 532 -28.76 6.60 -4.90
N ARG A 533 -28.42 7.85 -4.60
CA ARG A 533 -29.28 8.77 -3.86
C ARG A 533 -30.48 9.22 -4.72
N GLU A 534 -30.25 9.62 -5.96
CA GLU A 534 -31.31 10.09 -6.88
C GLU A 534 -32.30 8.98 -7.27
N THR A 535 -31.82 7.74 -7.34
CA THR A 535 -32.67 6.57 -7.62
C THR A 535 -33.42 6.05 -6.40
N GLY A 536 -33.13 6.53 -5.20
CA GLY A 536 -33.69 6.07 -3.93
C GLY A 536 -33.09 4.78 -3.41
N ARG A 537 -31.99 4.29 -4.00
CA ARG A 537 -31.35 3.04 -3.58
C ARG A 537 -30.72 3.14 -2.18
N LEU A 538 -30.16 4.30 -1.81
CA LEU A 538 -29.66 4.51 -0.45
C LEU A 538 -30.78 4.43 0.60
N ASP A 539 -31.98 4.93 0.28
CA ASP A 539 -33.15 4.85 1.15
C ASP A 539 -33.64 3.39 1.29
N GLU A 540 -33.68 2.63 0.19
CA GLU A 540 -34.02 1.19 0.24
C GLU A 540 -33.05 0.40 1.14
N LEU A 541 -31.75 0.68 1.04
CA LEU A 541 -30.74 0.05 1.89
C LEU A 541 -30.91 0.47 3.36
N ALA A 542 -31.23 1.74 3.62
CA ALA A 542 -31.49 2.23 4.96
C ALA A 542 -32.74 1.57 5.57
N GLU A 543 -33.83 1.44 4.82
CA GLU A 543 -35.03 0.71 5.24
C GLU A 543 -34.73 -0.76 5.53
N LYS A 544 -33.91 -1.39 4.68
CA LYS A 544 -33.57 -2.81 4.81
C LYS A 544 -32.70 -3.12 6.03
N TYR A 545 -31.74 -2.26 6.35
CA TYR A 545 -30.69 -2.58 7.33
C TYR A 545 -30.78 -1.75 8.62
N ILE A 546 -31.21 -0.49 8.55
CA ILE A 546 -31.15 0.46 9.66
C ILE A 546 -32.51 0.61 10.32
N PHE A 547 -33.57 0.77 9.55
CA PHE A 547 -34.91 1.08 10.08
C PHE A 547 -35.79 -0.16 10.32
N VAL A 548 -35.22 -1.35 10.23
CA VAL A 548 -35.92 -2.62 10.52
C VAL A 548 -36.49 -2.58 11.93
N ASN A 549 -37.82 -2.59 12.08
CA ASN A 549 -38.57 -2.52 13.34
C ASN A 549 -38.65 -1.16 14.06
N GLN A 550 -38.32 -0.04 13.42
CA GLN A 550 -38.60 1.27 13.98
C GLN A 550 -40.07 1.62 13.73
N THR A 551 -40.81 1.92 14.80
CA THR A 551 -42.17 2.50 14.69
C THR A 551 -42.04 3.98 14.31
N GLU A 552 -43.09 4.58 13.68
CA GLU A 552 -43.10 5.97 13.16
C GLU A 552 -42.65 7.07 14.17
N GLU A 553 -42.53 6.75 15.47
CA GLU A 553 -42.07 7.68 16.50
C GLU A 553 -40.53 7.85 16.59
N THR A 554 -39.74 7.03 15.86
CA THR A 554 -38.25 7.04 15.90
C THR A 554 -37.60 7.55 14.60
N VAL A 555 -38.38 8.13 13.69
CA VAL A 555 -37.86 8.67 12.42
C VAL A 555 -36.91 9.84 12.71
N LEU A 556 -35.71 9.77 12.12
CA LEU A 556 -34.74 10.88 12.14
C LEU A 556 -35.43 12.13 11.57
N PRO A 557 -35.21 13.33 12.15
CA PRO A 557 -35.82 14.54 11.61
C PRO A 557 -35.32 14.78 10.19
N ASP A 558 -36.28 15.05 9.28
CA ASP A 558 -35.99 15.41 7.91
C ASP A 558 -34.84 16.41 7.81
N ALA A 559 -33.87 16.13 6.92
CA ALA A 559 -32.83 17.06 6.54
C ALA A 559 -33.47 18.27 5.85
N ALA A 560 -33.62 19.38 6.59
CA ALA A 560 -34.03 20.68 6.06
C ALA A 560 -32.81 21.60 5.92
#